data_e2dbcc7851244b9fe4cae9a93916443c
#
_entry.id   e2dbcc7851244b9fe4cae9a93916443c
#
_cell.length_a   1.000
_cell.length_b   1.000
_cell.length_c   1.000
_cell.angle_alpha   90.00
_cell.angle_beta   90.00
_cell.angle_gamma   90.00
#
_symmetry.space_group_name_H-M   'P 1'
#
loop_
_entity.id
_entity.type
_entity.pdbx_description
1 polymer ?
#
loop_
_entity_poly.entity_id
_entity_poly.type
_entity_poly.pdbx_seq_one_letter_code
_entity_poly.pdbx_strand_id
1 'polypeptide(L)'
;MVEPMSEVNPPEHGRMRASDADRDSVAHRLREALAEGRLDPDEHSERLDAVYRAKTIGELVPLTEDLPAENGSTASVAPTDFRSPRPVYGGGRIVNQQPTSQSAIALLGGADRSGSWVVPGTFVSFAVMGGIELDLREARFTQRETTIWVCTVMGGVGVIVPDDVQVRVHGLPLMGGFGISENTPSVVDPDAPVVHIRGLAVMGGVGVEYKPRKHQDGIEE
;
A
#
# COMPACT_ATOMS: atom_id res chain seq x y z
N MET A 1 2.66 -3.85 -59.86
CA MET A 1 1.54 -4.32 -59.00
C MET A 1 2.09 -4.26 -57.56
N VAL A 2 1.85 -3.15 -56.88
CA VAL A 2 2.38 -2.90 -55.52
C VAL A 2 1.25 -3.26 -54.55
N GLU A 3 1.45 -4.29 -53.75
CA GLU A 3 0.51 -4.63 -52.70
C GLU A 3 0.52 -3.56 -51.62
N PRO A 4 -0.63 -3.14 -51.08
CA PRO A 4 -0.66 -2.20 -49.98
C PRO A 4 -0.19 -2.86 -48.71
N MET A 5 0.79 -2.23 -48.05
CA MET A 5 1.24 -2.61 -46.71
C MET A 5 0.05 -2.60 -45.75
N SER A 6 -0.21 -3.76 -45.14
CA SER A 6 -1.20 -3.89 -44.06
C SER A 6 -0.88 -2.91 -42.95
N GLU A 7 -1.74 -1.95 -42.72
CA GLU A 7 -1.76 -1.15 -41.50
C GLU A 7 -1.95 -2.10 -40.31
N VAL A 8 -0.93 -2.25 -39.51
CA VAL A 8 -1.02 -2.93 -38.21
C VAL A 8 -1.92 -2.06 -37.32
N ASN A 9 -3.18 -2.43 -37.27
CA ASN A 9 -4.15 -1.80 -36.39
C ASN A 9 -3.74 -2.06 -34.94
N PRO A 10 -3.41 -1.03 -34.13
CA PRO A 10 -3.01 -1.25 -32.74
C PRO A 10 -4.15 -1.95 -31.99
N PRO A 11 -3.83 -2.87 -31.05
CA PRO A 11 -4.83 -3.65 -30.33
C PRO A 11 -5.85 -2.73 -29.65
N GLU A 12 -7.11 -3.10 -29.65
CA GLU A 12 -8.24 -2.30 -29.16
C GLU A 12 -8.04 -1.75 -27.73
N HIS A 13 -7.28 -2.46 -26.90
CA HIS A 13 -6.87 -2.02 -25.55
C HIS A 13 -6.03 -0.73 -25.57
N GLY A 14 -5.24 -0.49 -26.60
CA GLY A 14 -4.43 0.74 -26.70
C GLY A 14 -5.26 2.00 -26.90
N ARG A 15 -6.49 1.90 -27.43
CA ARG A 15 -7.41 3.03 -27.66
C ARG A 15 -8.24 3.41 -26.44
N MET A 16 -8.24 2.59 -25.40
CA MET A 16 -8.96 2.86 -24.16
C MET A 16 -8.40 4.12 -23.49
N ARG A 17 -9.29 4.95 -22.96
CA ARG A 17 -8.89 6.17 -22.22
C ARG A 17 -8.15 5.77 -20.95
N ALA A 18 -7.00 6.40 -20.73
CA ALA A 18 -6.27 6.23 -19.47
C ALA A 18 -7.03 6.91 -18.33
N SER A 19 -7.24 6.18 -17.25
CA SER A 19 -7.75 6.72 -16.00
C SER A 19 -6.64 7.42 -15.21
N ASP A 20 -7.00 8.16 -14.17
CA ASP A 20 -6.00 8.73 -13.25
C ASP A 20 -5.19 7.63 -12.56
N ALA A 21 -5.84 6.52 -12.21
CA ALA A 21 -5.16 5.36 -11.63
C ALA A 21 -4.12 4.73 -12.56
N ASP A 22 -4.39 4.67 -13.86
CA ASP A 22 -3.42 4.16 -14.85
C ASP A 22 -2.20 5.08 -14.93
N ARG A 23 -2.42 6.40 -14.96
CA ARG A 23 -1.34 7.40 -14.96
C ARG A 23 -0.51 7.34 -13.67
N ASP A 24 -1.16 7.23 -12.51
CA ASP A 24 -0.47 7.13 -11.22
C ASP A 24 0.37 5.86 -11.12
N SER A 25 -0.10 4.73 -11.63
CA SER A 25 0.65 3.48 -11.68
C SER A 25 1.94 3.63 -12.50
N VAL A 26 1.85 4.21 -13.70
CA VAL A 26 3.03 4.46 -14.54
C VAL A 26 3.98 5.46 -13.90
N ALA A 27 3.47 6.54 -13.29
CA ALA A 27 4.28 7.52 -12.57
C ALA A 27 5.01 6.89 -11.37
N HIS A 28 4.40 5.94 -10.68
CA HIS A 28 5.04 5.19 -9.60
C HIS A 28 6.22 4.38 -10.13
N ARG A 29 6.02 3.64 -11.20
CA ARG A 29 7.05 2.81 -11.83
C ARG A 29 8.26 3.64 -12.31
N LEU A 30 8.01 4.86 -12.84
CA LEU A 30 9.09 5.77 -13.22
C LEU A 30 9.90 6.25 -11.99
N ARG A 31 9.23 6.54 -10.86
CA ARG A 31 9.92 6.91 -9.61
C ARG A 31 10.78 5.77 -9.04
N GLU A 32 10.31 4.54 -9.14
CA GLU A 32 11.10 3.37 -8.74
C GLU A 32 12.33 3.20 -9.64
N ALA A 33 12.16 3.33 -10.95
CA ALA A 33 13.27 3.26 -11.91
C ALA A 33 14.33 4.36 -11.68
N LEU A 34 13.91 5.56 -11.31
CA LEU A 34 14.82 6.64 -10.90
C LEU A 34 15.55 6.27 -9.59
N ALA A 35 14.85 5.74 -8.60
CA ALA A 35 15.44 5.33 -7.32
C ALA A 35 16.44 4.17 -7.48
N GLU A 36 16.22 3.29 -8.45
CA GLU A 36 17.13 2.21 -8.82
C GLU A 36 18.30 2.66 -9.71
N GLY A 37 18.33 3.93 -10.13
CA GLY A 37 19.35 4.48 -11.03
C GLY A 37 19.23 3.98 -12.48
N ARG A 38 18.04 3.52 -12.89
CA ARG A 38 17.76 3.09 -14.26
C ARG A 38 17.37 4.24 -15.17
N LEU A 39 16.84 5.31 -14.59
CA LEU A 39 16.54 6.58 -15.25
C LEU A 39 17.41 7.67 -14.64
N ASP A 40 17.82 8.62 -15.45
CA ASP A 40 18.38 9.87 -14.95
C ASP A 40 17.27 10.87 -14.58
N PRO A 41 17.56 11.93 -13.79
CA PRO A 41 16.55 12.90 -13.36
C PRO A 41 15.86 13.64 -14.51
N ASP A 42 16.57 13.92 -15.59
CA ASP A 42 16.03 14.66 -16.73
C ASP A 42 15.08 13.75 -17.52
N GLU A 43 15.49 12.52 -17.80
CA GLU A 43 14.65 11.50 -18.45
C GLU A 43 13.42 11.15 -17.64
N HIS A 44 13.54 11.02 -16.31
CA HIS A 44 12.40 10.81 -15.42
C HIS A 44 11.39 11.96 -15.53
N SER A 45 11.86 13.22 -15.54
CA SER A 45 11.00 14.39 -15.65
C SER A 45 10.25 14.43 -16.98
N GLU A 46 10.92 14.16 -18.08
CA GLU A 46 10.32 14.12 -19.42
C GLU A 46 9.24 13.04 -19.53
N ARG A 47 9.54 11.83 -19.02
CA ARG A 47 8.59 10.71 -19.05
C ARG A 47 7.39 10.98 -18.13
N LEU A 48 7.61 11.58 -16.96
CA LEU A 48 6.54 11.94 -16.03
C LEU A 48 5.59 12.96 -16.64
N ASP A 49 6.10 13.97 -17.36
CA ASP A 49 5.30 14.94 -18.09
C ASP A 49 4.50 14.27 -19.22
N ALA A 50 5.05 13.26 -19.88
CA ALA A 50 4.36 12.50 -20.91
C ALA A 50 3.23 11.65 -20.30
N VAL A 51 3.43 11.06 -19.12
CA VAL A 51 2.38 10.32 -18.38
C VAL A 51 1.16 11.19 -18.13
N TYR A 52 1.36 12.41 -17.60
CA TYR A 52 0.23 13.30 -17.29
C TYR A 52 -0.45 13.90 -18.53
N ARG A 53 0.23 13.91 -19.66
CA ARG A 53 -0.36 14.33 -20.96
C ARG A 53 -1.08 13.19 -21.68
N ALA A 54 -0.77 11.94 -21.36
CA ALA A 54 -1.33 10.76 -22.02
C ALA A 54 -2.85 10.68 -21.81
N LYS A 55 -3.57 10.44 -22.91
CA LYS A 55 -5.02 10.32 -22.95
C LYS A 55 -5.50 8.88 -23.06
N THR A 56 -4.63 7.99 -23.55
CA THR A 56 -4.96 6.58 -23.77
C THR A 56 -3.94 5.67 -23.13
N ILE A 57 -4.34 4.42 -22.85
CA ILE A 57 -3.45 3.40 -22.30
C ILE A 57 -2.28 3.13 -23.26
N GLY A 58 -2.54 3.16 -24.56
CA GLY A 58 -1.51 2.97 -25.59
C GLY A 58 -0.40 4.03 -25.58
N GLU A 59 -0.69 5.24 -25.10
CA GLU A 59 0.30 6.31 -24.92
C GLU A 59 1.15 6.11 -23.65
N LEU A 60 0.67 5.35 -22.68
CA LEU A 60 1.39 5.05 -21.44
C LEU A 60 2.39 3.89 -21.61
N VAL A 61 2.07 2.91 -22.46
CA VAL A 61 2.88 1.71 -22.66
C VAL A 61 4.34 1.99 -22.99
N PRO A 62 4.67 2.85 -23.99
CA PRO A 62 6.06 3.08 -24.39
C PRO A 62 6.90 3.80 -23.31
N LEU A 63 6.25 4.47 -22.35
CA LEU A 63 6.95 5.22 -21.30
C LEU A 63 7.64 4.32 -20.26
N THR A 64 7.31 3.04 -20.28
CA THR A 64 7.88 2.04 -19.35
C THR A 64 8.29 0.74 -20.03
N GLU A 65 8.32 0.70 -21.36
CA GLU A 65 8.59 -0.53 -22.11
C GLU A 65 10.02 -1.04 -21.90
N ASP A 66 10.96 -0.13 -21.73
CA ASP A 66 12.39 -0.39 -21.46
C ASP A 66 12.70 -0.66 -19.98
N LEU A 67 11.72 -0.44 -19.10
CA LEU A 67 11.85 -0.73 -17.70
C LEU A 67 11.42 -2.17 -17.39
N PRO A 68 12.07 -2.84 -16.42
CA PRO A 68 11.64 -4.17 -16.01
C PRO A 68 10.14 -4.14 -15.71
N ALA A 69 9.40 -5.11 -16.23
CA ALA A 69 8.03 -5.31 -15.77
C ALA A 69 8.11 -5.46 -14.26
N GLU A 70 7.31 -4.70 -13.52
CA GLU A 70 7.00 -5.15 -12.16
C GLU A 70 6.65 -6.62 -12.30
N ASN A 71 7.32 -7.50 -11.52
CA ASN A 71 6.95 -8.90 -11.43
C ASN A 71 5.59 -9.03 -10.72
N GLY A 72 4.62 -8.29 -11.22
CA GLY A 72 3.23 -8.59 -11.11
C GLY A 72 2.99 -9.73 -12.08
N SER A 73 3.35 -10.94 -11.68
CA SER A 73 2.79 -12.14 -12.29
C SER A 73 1.31 -11.89 -12.49
N THR A 74 0.91 -11.73 -13.76
CA THR A 74 -0.43 -12.07 -14.17
C THR A 74 -0.57 -13.58 -14.01
N ALA A 75 -0.53 -14.04 -12.76
CA ALA A 75 -1.07 -15.32 -12.40
C ALA A 75 -2.57 -15.20 -12.70
N SER A 76 -2.95 -15.79 -13.82
CA SER A 76 -4.32 -16.16 -14.11
C SER A 76 -5.00 -16.58 -12.82
N VAL A 77 -5.90 -15.73 -12.33
CA VAL A 77 -6.71 -16.02 -11.15
C VAL A 77 -7.70 -17.08 -11.60
N ALA A 78 -7.33 -18.34 -11.42
CA ALA A 78 -8.33 -19.39 -11.32
C ALA A 78 -9.28 -19.00 -10.17
N PRO A 79 -10.59 -19.16 -10.30
CA PRO A 79 -11.53 -18.82 -9.25
C PRO A 79 -11.20 -19.67 -8.03
N THR A 80 -10.49 -19.07 -7.09
CA THR A 80 -10.24 -19.69 -5.79
C THR A 80 -11.50 -19.51 -4.96
N ASP A 81 -12.10 -20.62 -4.57
CA ASP A 81 -13.19 -20.71 -3.62
C ASP A 81 -13.03 -19.67 -2.51
N PHE A 82 -14.02 -18.77 -2.40
CA PHE A 82 -14.18 -17.87 -1.26
C PHE A 82 -14.55 -18.68 -0.02
N ARG A 83 -13.60 -19.47 0.48
CA ARG A 83 -13.67 -19.98 1.84
C ARG A 83 -13.27 -18.82 2.74
N SER A 84 -14.18 -18.34 3.54
CA SER A 84 -13.92 -17.35 4.60
C SER A 84 -12.61 -17.70 5.32
N PRO A 85 -11.63 -16.78 5.36
CA PRO A 85 -10.34 -17.09 5.96
C PRO A 85 -10.55 -17.39 7.44
N ARG A 86 -10.16 -18.59 7.87
CA ARG A 86 -10.08 -18.91 9.30
C ARG A 86 -9.15 -17.88 9.96
N PRO A 87 -9.49 -17.39 11.15
CA PRO A 87 -8.62 -16.49 11.88
C PRO A 87 -7.27 -17.18 12.14
N VAL A 88 -6.21 -16.57 11.66
CA VAL A 88 -4.83 -17.07 11.80
C VAL A 88 -4.16 -16.20 12.85
N TYR A 89 -3.52 -16.79 13.86
CA TYR A 89 -2.92 -16.11 15.00
C TYR A 89 -1.40 -16.15 14.94
N GLY A 90 -0.76 -15.16 15.57
CA GLY A 90 0.68 -15.13 15.77
C GLY A 90 1.48 -15.27 14.48
N GLY A 91 2.49 -16.11 14.47
CA GLY A 91 3.36 -16.37 13.31
C GLY A 91 2.64 -16.85 12.05
N GLY A 92 1.46 -17.44 12.17
CA GLY A 92 0.63 -17.86 11.04
C GLY A 92 0.06 -16.68 10.21
N ARG A 93 0.19 -15.44 10.67
CA ARG A 93 -0.18 -14.23 9.90
C ARG A 93 0.87 -13.82 8.87
N ILE A 94 2.04 -14.41 8.94
CA ILE A 94 3.12 -14.16 7.98
C ILE A 94 2.84 -15.03 6.75
N VAL A 95 2.65 -14.39 5.61
CA VAL A 95 2.27 -15.05 4.36
C VAL A 95 3.23 -14.64 3.24
N ASN A 96 3.56 -15.59 2.38
CA ASN A 96 4.32 -15.29 1.17
C ASN A 96 3.37 -14.87 0.04
N GLN A 97 2.71 -13.72 0.23
CA GLN A 97 1.80 -13.12 -0.74
C GLN A 97 2.28 -11.70 -1.07
N GLN A 98 1.94 -11.23 -2.25
CA GLN A 98 2.26 -9.85 -2.63
C GLN A 98 1.47 -8.86 -1.77
N PRO A 99 2.08 -7.72 -1.39
CA PRO A 99 1.40 -6.67 -0.66
C PRO A 99 0.20 -6.14 -1.44
N THR A 100 -0.90 -5.94 -0.75
CA THR A 100 -2.10 -5.36 -1.38
C THR A 100 -1.96 -3.86 -1.57
N SER A 101 -1.16 -3.18 -0.74
CA SER A 101 -0.92 -1.74 -0.80
C SER A 101 0.41 -1.44 -0.11
N GLN A 102 1.17 -0.48 -0.66
CA GLN A 102 2.46 -0.06 -0.11
C GLN A 102 2.38 1.29 0.60
N SER A 103 1.29 2.04 0.37
CA SER A 103 1.13 3.36 0.96
C SER A 103 -0.33 3.74 1.22
N ALA A 104 -0.51 4.74 2.10
CA ALA A 104 -1.76 5.45 2.30
C ALA A 104 -1.48 6.96 2.32
N ILE A 105 -2.18 7.71 1.48
CA ILE A 105 -1.98 9.16 1.35
C ILE A 105 -3.32 9.84 1.54
N ALA A 106 -3.37 10.83 2.45
CA ALA A 106 -4.51 11.69 2.70
C ALA A 106 -4.08 13.16 2.60
N LEU A 107 -4.53 13.88 1.58
CA LEU A 107 -4.18 15.30 1.40
C LEU A 107 -5.18 16.23 2.11
N LEU A 108 -6.46 16.12 1.81
CA LEU A 108 -7.55 16.96 2.32
C LEU A 108 -8.74 16.14 2.82
N GLY A 109 -8.52 14.89 3.20
CA GLY A 109 -9.59 13.96 3.60
C GLY A 109 -9.06 12.79 4.39
N GLY A 110 -9.83 11.70 4.44
CA GLY A 110 -9.44 10.46 5.10
C GLY A 110 -8.95 9.40 4.13
N ALA A 111 -8.04 8.56 4.60
CA ALA A 111 -7.68 7.32 3.95
C ALA A 111 -7.80 6.18 4.96
N ASP A 112 -8.45 5.10 4.57
CA ASP A 112 -8.71 3.96 5.43
C ASP A 112 -8.15 2.68 4.79
N ARG A 113 -7.56 1.84 5.62
CA ARG A 113 -7.11 0.50 5.26
C ARG A 113 -7.59 -0.49 6.29
N SER A 114 -8.56 -1.31 5.92
CA SER A 114 -9.20 -2.29 6.79
C SER A 114 -9.42 -3.63 6.09
N GLY A 115 -9.77 -4.66 6.85
CA GLY A 115 -10.03 -6.02 6.35
C GLY A 115 -8.77 -6.85 6.11
N SER A 116 -8.89 -7.89 5.27
CA SER A 116 -7.83 -8.88 5.04
C SER A 116 -6.80 -8.40 4.01
N TRP A 117 -6.13 -7.31 4.29
CA TRP A 117 -5.07 -6.81 3.42
C TRP A 117 -3.68 -7.34 3.82
N VAL A 118 -2.75 -7.34 2.86
CA VAL A 118 -1.38 -7.82 3.07
C VAL A 118 -0.45 -6.62 3.22
N VAL A 119 0.14 -6.51 4.41
CA VAL A 119 1.06 -5.43 4.78
C VAL A 119 2.46 -5.74 4.26
N PRO A 120 3.10 -4.85 3.50
CA PRO A 120 4.48 -5.01 3.06
C PRO A 120 5.46 -4.90 4.23
N GLY A 121 6.71 -5.29 4.02
CA GLY A 121 7.77 -5.07 5.00
C GLY A 121 8.03 -3.60 5.32
N THR A 122 7.74 -2.71 4.37
CA THR A 122 7.75 -1.26 4.59
C THR A 122 6.47 -0.66 4.02
N PHE A 123 5.75 0.09 4.84
CA PHE A 123 4.52 0.81 4.46
C PHE A 123 4.67 2.29 4.76
N VAL A 124 4.25 3.15 3.85
CA VAL A 124 4.34 4.61 4.00
C VAL A 124 2.97 5.23 4.14
N SER A 125 2.78 6.02 5.17
CA SER A 125 1.55 6.75 5.49
C SER A 125 1.83 8.23 5.54
N PHE A 126 1.15 9.02 4.71
CA PHE A 126 1.36 10.47 4.60
C PHE A 126 0.03 11.20 4.66
N ALA A 127 -0.13 12.07 5.67
CA ALA A 127 -1.31 12.90 5.85
C ALA A 127 -0.93 14.38 5.92
N VAL A 128 -1.54 15.22 5.07
CA VAL A 128 -1.35 16.69 5.12
C VAL A 128 -2.44 17.33 5.97
N MET A 129 -3.68 17.26 5.55
CA MET A 129 -4.86 17.71 6.30
C MET A 129 -5.91 16.60 6.28
N GLY A 130 -6.08 15.92 7.41
CA GLY A 130 -7.02 14.81 7.50
C GLY A 130 -6.53 13.67 8.37
N GLY A 131 -7.14 12.51 8.20
CA GLY A 131 -6.83 11.32 8.98
C GLY A 131 -6.51 10.11 8.14
N ILE A 132 -5.64 9.26 8.65
CA ILE A 132 -5.42 7.93 8.10
C ILE A 132 -5.75 6.92 9.19
N GLU A 133 -6.55 5.92 8.87
CA GLU A 133 -6.83 4.80 9.76
C GLU A 133 -6.29 3.51 9.16
N LEU A 134 -5.44 2.82 9.92
CA LEU A 134 -4.85 1.54 9.54
C LEU A 134 -5.36 0.46 10.49
N ASP A 135 -6.29 -0.35 10.05
CA ASP A 135 -6.81 -1.48 10.82
C ASP A 135 -6.02 -2.76 10.50
N LEU A 136 -5.23 -3.22 11.46
CA LEU A 136 -4.40 -4.41 11.33
C LEU A 136 -5.05 -5.67 11.94
N ARG A 137 -6.28 -5.59 12.41
CA ARG A 137 -6.93 -6.71 13.10
C ARG A 137 -7.04 -7.96 12.24
N GLU A 138 -7.30 -7.80 10.95
CA GLU A 138 -7.39 -8.90 9.99
C GLU A 138 -6.27 -8.88 8.94
N ALA A 139 -5.31 -7.96 9.06
CA ALA A 139 -4.20 -7.86 8.16
C ALA A 139 -3.27 -9.08 8.25
N ARG A 140 -2.63 -9.39 7.14
CA ARG A 140 -1.55 -10.36 7.03
C ARG A 140 -0.25 -9.62 6.74
N PHE A 141 0.88 -10.24 6.99
CA PHE A 141 2.19 -9.61 6.85
C PHE A 141 3.04 -10.40 5.87
N THR A 142 3.82 -9.71 5.04
CA THR A 142 4.76 -10.38 4.12
C THR A 142 5.99 -10.91 4.86
N GLN A 143 6.29 -10.37 6.01
CA GLN A 143 7.44 -10.74 6.84
C GLN A 143 7.15 -10.48 8.32
N ARG A 144 7.99 -11.02 9.20
CA ARG A 144 7.81 -10.91 10.64
C ARG A 144 7.95 -9.47 11.15
N GLU A 145 8.91 -8.73 10.64
CA GLU A 145 9.14 -7.34 11.02
C GLU A 145 8.64 -6.41 9.91
N THR A 146 7.73 -5.53 10.26
CA THR A 146 7.14 -4.55 9.34
C THR A 146 7.39 -3.16 9.87
N THR A 147 7.82 -2.24 9.02
CA THR A 147 7.99 -0.82 9.37
C THR A 147 6.91 0.02 8.70
N ILE A 148 6.14 0.74 9.49
CA ILE A 148 5.18 1.74 9.02
C ILE A 148 5.78 3.12 9.24
N TRP A 149 6.12 3.80 8.15
CA TRP A 149 6.55 5.18 8.17
C TRP A 149 5.34 6.11 8.15
N VAL A 150 5.24 6.98 9.13
CA VAL A 150 4.15 7.92 9.28
C VAL A 150 4.68 9.34 9.20
N CYS A 151 4.12 10.13 8.28
CA CYS A 151 4.35 11.57 8.24
C CYS A 151 2.99 12.27 8.26
N THR A 152 2.75 13.10 9.28
CA THR A 152 1.53 13.90 9.35
C THR A 152 1.86 15.36 9.62
N VAL A 153 1.22 16.25 8.84
CA VAL A 153 1.42 17.71 8.99
C VAL A 153 0.32 18.29 9.86
N MET A 154 -0.93 18.23 9.43
CA MET A 154 -2.11 18.67 10.21
C MET A 154 -3.16 17.57 10.17
N GLY A 155 -3.22 16.77 11.22
CA GLY A 155 -4.14 15.65 11.28
C GLY A 155 -3.63 14.49 12.12
N GLY A 156 -4.15 13.30 11.89
CA GLY A 156 -3.79 12.14 12.69
C GLY A 156 -3.67 10.85 11.91
N VAL A 157 -2.89 9.94 12.46
CA VAL A 157 -2.86 8.56 12.00
C VAL A 157 -3.25 7.64 13.15
N GLY A 158 -4.36 6.94 12.98
CA GLY A 158 -4.82 5.89 13.89
C GLY A 158 -4.36 4.53 13.39
N VAL A 159 -3.78 3.72 14.26
CA VAL A 159 -3.42 2.35 13.96
C VAL A 159 -4.12 1.43 14.95
N ILE A 160 -5.02 0.60 14.45
CA ILE A 160 -5.72 -0.39 15.27
C ILE A 160 -4.99 -1.72 15.15
N VAL A 161 -4.57 -2.26 16.28
CA VAL A 161 -3.74 -3.46 16.34
C VAL A 161 -4.42 -4.53 17.20
N PRO A 162 -4.44 -5.78 16.75
CA PRO A 162 -4.93 -6.89 17.57
C PRO A 162 -3.90 -7.30 18.63
N ASP A 163 -4.34 -8.08 19.58
CA ASP A 163 -3.56 -8.60 20.71
C ASP A 163 -2.44 -9.58 20.33
N ASP A 164 -2.49 -10.15 19.12
CA ASP A 164 -1.51 -11.09 18.58
C ASP A 164 -0.43 -10.44 17.70
N VAL A 165 -0.28 -9.11 17.74
CA VAL A 165 0.76 -8.35 17.03
C VAL A 165 1.50 -7.46 18.01
N GLN A 166 2.84 -7.50 17.95
CA GLN A 166 3.67 -6.60 18.74
C GLN A 166 3.81 -5.25 18.05
N VAL A 167 3.73 -4.15 18.81
CA VAL A 167 3.96 -2.81 18.26
C VAL A 167 5.08 -2.11 19.01
N ARG A 168 5.95 -1.44 18.25
CA ARG A 168 7.00 -0.56 18.76
C ARG A 168 6.85 0.80 18.10
N VAL A 169 6.59 1.84 18.90
CA VAL A 169 6.38 3.19 18.40
C VAL A 169 7.62 4.05 18.67
N HIS A 170 8.15 4.64 17.61
CA HIS A 170 9.28 5.56 17.66
C HIS A 170 8.99 6.72 16.71
N GLY A 171 8.58 7.86 17.25
CA GLY A 171 8.25 9.02 16.44
C GLY A 171 8.73 10.31 17.08
N LEU A 172 8.91 11.34 16.26
CA LEU A 172 9.25 12.67 16.67
C LEU A 172 8.02 13.59 16.53
N PRO A 173 7.29 13.89 17.60
CA PRO A 173 6.25 14.92 17.58
C PRO A 173 6.88 16.30 17.73
N LEU A 174 6.49 17.27 16.89
CA LEU A 174 6.84 18.67 17.06
C LEU A 174 5.77 19.41 17.87
N MET A 175 4.51 19.33 17.41
CA MET A 175 3.35 19.88 18.11
C MET A 175 2.23 18.83 18.07
N GLY A 176 2.29 17.87 18.99
CA GLY A 176 1.36 16.74 19.00
C GLY A 176 1.92 15.56 19.78
N GLY A 177 1.51 14.35 19.44
CA GLY A 177 1.93 13.16 20.19
C GLY A 177 2.03 11.89 19.37
N PHE A 178 2.88 10.99 19.86
CA PHE A 178 2.86 9.58 19.54
C PHE A 178 2.46 8.82 20.78
N GLY A 179 1.39 8.06 20.73
CA GLY A 179 0.85 7.36 21.89
C GLY A 179 0.43 5.93 21.56
N ILE A 180 0.56 5.07 22.56
CA ILE A 180 -0.03 3.72 22.57
C ILE A 180 -1.07 3.74 23.68
N SER A 181 -2.27 3.23 23.39
CA SER A 181 -3.32 3.06 24.38
C SER A 181 -2.87 2.10 25.50
N GLU A 182 -3.38 2.32 26.72
CA GLU A 182 -2.96 1.58 27.93
C GLU A 182 -3.26 0.07 27.91
N ASN A 183 -4.09 -0.41 26.99
CA ASN A 183 -4.47 -1.82 26.85
C ASN A 183 -3.43 -2.66 26.09
N THR A 184 -2.15 -2.51 26.38
CA THR A 184 -1.10 -3.35 25.79
C THR A 184 -1.22 -4.78 26.29
N PRO A 185 -1.30 -5.80 25.42
CA PRO A 185 -1.36 -7.20 25.85
C PRO A 185 -0.12 -7.59 26.66
N SER A 186 -0.35 -8.28 27.79
CA SER A 186 0.70 -8.67 28.72
C SER A 186 1.54 -9.85 28.21
N VAL A 187 1.02 -10.64 27.29
CA VAL A 187 1.68 -11.83 26.73
C VAL A 187 1.54 -11.80 25.22
N VAL A 188 2.66 -11.75 24.54
CA VAL A 188 2.69 -11.82 23.07
C VAL A 188 3.49 -13.06 22.67
N ASP A 189 2.95 -13.80 21.70
CA ASP A 189 3.62 -14.93 21.09
C ASP A 189 5.02 -14.50 20.57
N PRO A 190 6.10 -15.22 20.93
CA PRO A 190 7.45 -14.94 20.42
C PRO A 190 7.53 -14.90 18.87
N ASP A 191 6.67 -15.64 18.19
CA ASP A 191 6.62 -15.70 16.73
C ASP A 191 5.64 -14.69 16.10
N ALA A 192 5.00 -13.86 16.91
CA ALA A 192 4.07 -12.84 16.44
C ALA A 192 4.76 -11.82 15.53
N PRO A 193 4.05 -11.25 14.55
CA PRO A 193 4.54 -10.12 13.76
C PRO A 193 4.87 -8.92 14.65
N VAL A 194 5.94 -8.22 14.31
CA VAL A 194 6.39 -6.99 14.97
C VAL A 194 6.21 -5.80 14.04
N VAL A 195 5.40 -4.85 14.45
CA VAL A 195 5.15 -3.61 13.68
C VAL A 195 5.91 -2.45 14.33
N HIS A 196 6.85 -1.90 13.59
CA HIS A 196 7.59 -0.69 13.97
C HIS A 196 6.91 0.52 13.36
N ILE A 197 6.30 1.37 14.17
CA ILE A 197 5.73 2.64 13.73
C ILE A 197 6.77 3.72 13.95
N ARG A 198 7.22 4.34 12.86
CA ARG A 198 8.23 5.40 12.87
C ARG A 198 7.73 6.61 12.11
N GLY A 199 8.18 7.80 12.48
CA GLY A 199 7.84 8.97 11.68
C GLY A 199 7.86 10.30 12.39
N LEU A 200 7.19 11.26 11.76
CA LEU A 200 7.12 12.66 12.17
C LEU A 200 5.66 13.13 12.23
N ALA A 201 5.28 13.76 13.32
CA ALA A 201 4.03 14.49 13.43
C ALA A 201 4.32 15.97 13.70
N VAL A 202 3.93 16.87 12.78
CA VAL A 202 4.21 18.30 12.89
C VAL A 202 3.13 18.96 13.77
N MET A 203 1.87 18.93 13.36
CA MET A 203 0.71 19.43 14.11
C MET A 203 -0.38 18.34 14.08
N GLY A 204 -0.30 17.43 15.02
CA GLY A 204 -1.21 16.30 15.04
C GLY A 204 -0.65 15.13 15.82
N GLY A 205 -1.16 13.93 15.58
CA GLY A 205 -0.72 12.78 16.36
C GLY A 205 -0.81 11.45 15.64
N VAL A 206 -0.08 10.51 16.23
CA VAL A 206 -0.17 9.10 15.86
C VAL A 206 -0.64 8.34 17.09
N GLY A 207 -1.81 7.73 16.99
CA GLY A 207 -2.40 6.90 18.03
C GLY A 207 -2.38 5.44 17.65
N VAL A 208 -1.93 4.59 18.56
CA VAL A 208 -2.03 3.14 18.44
C VAL A 208 -3.02 2.63 19.48
N GLU A 209 -4.03 1.92 19.01
CA GLU A 209 -5.05 1.35 19.87
C GLU A 209 -5.10 -0.16 19.71
N TYR A 210 -5.04 -0.89 20.81
CA TYR A 210 -5.27 -2.33 20.83
C TYR A 210 -6.77 -2.62 20.91
N LYS A 211 -7.27 -3.34 19.91
CA LYS A 211 -8.65 -3.83 19.87
C LYS A 211 -8.68 -5.32 19.57
N PRO A 212 -9.54 -6.10 20.23
CA PRO A 212 -9.74 -7.49 19.88
C PRO A 212 -10.15 -7.61 18.42
N ARG A 213 -9.90 -8.74 17.81
CA ARG A 213 -10.36 -9.04 16.45
C ARG A 213 -11.88 -8.90 16.36
N LYS A 214 -12.36 -8.50 15.20
CA LYS A 214 -13.79 -8.61 14.90
C LYS A 214 -14.14 -10.10 14.89
N HIS A 215 -14.75 -10.59 15.97
CA HIS A 215 -15.40 -11.89 15.94
C HIS A 215 -16.47 -11.80 14.85
N GLN A 216 -16.46 -12.73 13.90
CA GLN A 216 -17.66 -13.02 13.12
C GLN A 216 -18.66 -13.69 14.08
N ASP A 217 -19.30 -12.89 14.91
CA ASP A 217 -20.52 -13.29 15.59
C ASP A 217 -21.60 -13.36 14.53
N GLY A 218 -21.83 -14.54 14.06
CA GLY A 218 -22.89 -14.75 13.07
C GLY A 218 -22.84 -16.13 12.47
N ILE A 219 -23.09 -17.17 13.25
CA ILE A 219 -23.96 -18.30 12.91
C ILE A 219 -24.27 -19.00 14.25
N GLU A 220 -25.23 -18.49 14.99
CA GLU A 220 -26.13 -19.28 15.83
C GLU A 220 -27.53 -18.91 15.40
N GLU A 221 -28.12 -19.76 14.57
CA GLU A 221 -29.46 -20.35 14.62
C GLU A 221 -29.71 -21.19 13.37
#